data_29b572d3dceccda7c0ebe53b85700ab1
#
_entry.id   29b572d3dceccda7c0ebe53b85700ab1
#
_cell.length_a   1.000
_cell.length_b   1.000
_cell.length_c   1.000
_cell.angle_alpha   90.00
_cell.angle_beta   90.00
_cell.angle_gamma   90.00
#
_symmetry.space_group_name_H-M   'P 1'
#
loop_
_entity.id
_entity.type
_entity.pdbx_description
1 polymer ?
#
loop_
_entity_poly.entity_id
_entity_poly.type
_entity_poly.pdbx_seq_one_letter_code
_entity_poly.pdbx_strand_id
1 'polypeptide(L)'
;MSYNRILGLFLRHFFLIKGSLPRILDLIYWPTIQIILWGFISKFFTVYSDYYNNTVGVILSCAILYDFLFRSSISFNMLFLEEIWSRNFTNLFIAPLRISEIIISLVLTALLRTLIGLVPAILITSPLFGISILDLGTPLFLLFFSLYAFGITLGLFVSSGLLRYGPAFENIAWSSLFLLAPLGCIYYPIEILPEFFQDVARGLPLVYIFEEARSILVNHVVNYSNIKNAFILNAIYLFIGISLFYYSFGQARKKGSLINIGE
;
A
#
# COMPACT_ATOMS: atom_id res chain seq x y z
N MET A 1 -24.80 -2.71 -8.82
CA MET A 1 -24.10 -2.01 -7.73
C MET A 1 -24.92 -0.80 -7.30
N SER A 2 -25.05 -0.57 -5.99
CA SER A 2 -25.75 0.61 -5.46
C SER A 2 -24.75 1.55 -4.80
N TYR A 3 -24.69 2.78 -5.27
CA TYR A 3 -23.83 3.83 -4.70
C TYR A 3 -24.13 4.05 -3.20
N ASN A 4 -25.41 4.07 -2.82
CA ASN A 4 -25.82 4.30 -1.44
C ASN A 4 -25.32 3.21 -0.47
N ARG A 5 -25.19 1.96 -0.94
CA ARG A 5 -24.66 0.85 -0.12
C ARG A 5 -23.15 0.98 0.11
N ILE A 6 -22.41 1.34 -0.95
CA ILE A 6 -20.96 1.60 -0.86
C ILE A 6 -20.72 2.79 0.07
N LEU A 7 -21.48 3.89 -0.13
CA LEU A 7 -21.36 5.09 0.69
C LEU A 7 -21.72 4.78 2.17
N GLY A 8 -22.76 4.00 2.42
CA GLY A 8 -23.13 3.62 3.79
C GLY A 8 -22.05 2.85 4.53
N LEU A 9 -21.40 1.88 3.87
CA LEU A 9 -20.24 1.15 4.43
C LEU A 9 -19.03 2.06 4.63
N PHE A 10 -18.72 2.89 3.65
CA PHE A 10 -17.62 3.88 3.75
C PHE A 10 -17.83 4.84 4.92
N LEU A 11 -19.04 5.41 5.06
CA LEU A 11 -19.37 6.31 6.17
C LEU A 11 -19.30 5.62 7.53
N ARG A 12 -19.72 4.34 7.62
CA ARG A 12 -19.55 3.55 8.84
C ARG A 12 -18.08 3.51 9.27
N HIS A 13 -17.16 3.14 8.36
CA HIS A 13 -15.73 3.11 8.67
C HIS A 13 -15.18 4.51 8.96
N PHE A 14 -15.61 5.52 8.22
CA PHE A 14 -15.22 6.91 8.45
C PHE A 14 -15.57 7.38 9.86
N PHE A 15 -16.80 7.12 10.32
CA PHE A 15 -17.22 7.49 11.68
C PHE A 15 -16.50 6.69 12.77
N LEU A 16 -16.14 5.43 12.51
CA LEU A 16 -15.31 4.64 13.42
C LEU A 16 -13.90 5.23 13.58
N ILE A 17 -13.31 5.74 12.50
CA ILE A 17 -12.01 6.45 12.56
C ILE A 17 -12.18 7.79 13.28
N LYS A 18 -13.13 8.61 12.85
CA LYS A 18 -13.37 9.95 13.40
C LYS A 18 -13.72 9.93 14.91
N GLY A 19 -14.43 8.91 15.36
CA GLY A 19 -14.84 8.72 16.75
C GLY A 19 -13.73 8.26 17.70
N SER A 20 -12.52 7.95 17.19
CA SER A 20 -11.42 7.41 18.00
C SER A 20 -10.12 8.17 17.77
N LEU A 21 -9.82 9.10 18.70
CA LEU A 21 -8.55 9.83 18.67
C LEU A 21 -7.33 8.91 18.65
N PRO A 22 -7.26 7.81 19.42
CA PRO A 22 -6.14 6.87 19.34
C PRO A 22 -5.92 6.30 17.94
N ARG A 23 -6.98 5.98 17.20
CA ARG A 23 -6.87 5.48 15.81
C ARG A 23 -6.28 6.52 14.87
N ILE A 24 -6.70 7.78 15.01
CA ILE A 24 -6.16 8.88 14.18
C ILE A 24 -4.69 9.09 14.49
N LEU A 25 -4.32 9.11 15.78
CA LEU A 25 -2.94 9.27 16.21
C LEU A 25 -2.06 8.11 15.72
N ASP A 26 -2.52 6.88 15.80
CA ASP A 26 -1.80 5.70 15.29
C ASP A 26 -1.56 5.79 13.77
N LEU A 27 -2.55 6.22 13.01
CA LEU A 27 -2.42 6.41 11.55
C LEU A 27 -1.37 7.47 11.18
N ILE A 28 -1.24 8.55 11.97
CA ILE A 28 -0.29 9.64 11.71
C ILE A 28 1.09 9.34 12.27
N TYR A 29 1.16 8.71 13.44
CA TYR A 29 2.41 8.47 14.18
C TYR A 29 3.42 7.66 13.37
N TRP A 30 3.03 6.48 12.92
CA TRP A 30 3.95 5.56 12.25
C TRP A 30 4.56 6.12 10.95
N PRO A 31 3.78 6.71 10.00
CA PRO A 31 4.37 7.32 8.80
C PRO A 31 5.32 8.46 9.14
N THR A 32 4.93 9.29 10.12
CA THR A 32 5.71 10.45 10.52
C THR A 32 7.08 10.04 11.07
N ILE A 33 7.12 9.06 11.98
CA ILE A 33 8.37 8.56 12.56
C ILE A 33 9.24 7.92 11.48
N GLN A 34 8.65 7.13 10.59
CA GLN A 34 9.40 6.46 9.52
C GLN A 34 10.01 7.48 8.53
N ILE A 35 9.26 8.49 8.13
CA ILE A 35 9.74 9.53 7.23
C ILE A 35 10.82 10.40 7.90
N ILE A 36 10.67 10.72 9.19
CA ILE A 36 11.70 11.43 9.95
C ILE A 36 13.00 10.61 10.02
N LEU A 37 12.89 9.30 10.30
CA LEU A 37 14.04 8.41 10.35
C LEU A 37 14.78 8.37 9.00
N TRP A 38 14.05 8.16 7.91
CA TRP A 38 14.64 8.16 6.56
C TRP A 38 15.18 9.51 6.16
N GLY A 39 14.56 10.59 6.60
CA GLY A 39 15.05 11.95 6.39
C GLY A 39 16.40 12.19 7.06
N PHE A 40 16.57 11.75 8.32
CA PHE A 40 17.88 11.85 8.99
C PHE A 40 18.92 10.92 8.40
N ILE A 41 18.57 9.70 8.00
CA ILE A 41 19.46 8.78 7.28
C ILE A 41 19.93 9.42 5.97
N SER A 42 18.99 9.99 5.21
CA SER A 42 19.32 10.70 3.98
C SER A 42 20.25 11.87 4.23
N LYS A 43 19.98 12.71 5.24
CA LYS A 43 20.84 13.83 5.62
C LYS A 43 22.23 13.37 6.08
N PHE A 44 22.34 12.25 6.80
CA PHE A 44 23.62 11.67 7.17
C PHE A 44 24.48 11.35 5.95
N PHE A 45 23.92 10.74 4.91
CA PHE A 45 24.65 10.45 3.68
C PHE A 45 25.15 11.70 2.95
N THR A 46 24.41 12.82 2.97
CA THR A 46 24.91 14.09 2.36
C THR A 46 26.08 14.68 3.11
N VAL A 47 26.05 14.64 4.45
CA VAL A 47 27.09 15.30 5.27
C VAL A 47 28.43 14.55 5.19
N TYR A 48 28.38 13.22 5.07
CA TYR A 48 29.57 12.36 5.13
C TYR A 48 30.05 11.83 3.77
N SER A 49 29.41 12.21 2.66
CA SER A 49 29.80 11.76 1.32
C SER A 49 29.46 12.80 0.26
N ASP A 50 30.50 13.46 -0.28
CA ASP A 50 30.38 14.41 -1.39
C ASP A 50 29.79 13.78 -2.67
N TYR A 51 29.89 12.46 -2.78
CA TYR A 51 29.36 11.68 -3.91
C TYR A 51 27.81 11.61 -3.91
N TYR A 52 27.16 11.86 -2.75
CA TYR A 52 25.71 11.65 -2.57
C TYR A 52 24.89 12.95 -2.54
N ASN A 53 25.45 14.12 -2.87
CA ASN A 53 24.75 15.41 -2.78
C ASN A 53 23.40 15.46 -3.54
N ASN A 54 23.25 14.69 -4.63
CA ASN A 54 21.98 14.59 -5.38
C ASN A 54 21.12 13.40 -4.97
N THR A 55 21.61 12.50 -4.11
CA THR A 55 20.95 11.20 -3.83
C THR A 55 19.99 11.27 -2.65
N VAL A 56 20.09 12.31 -1.82
CA VAL A 56 19.27 12.44 -0.60
C VAL A 56 17.79 12.59 -0.89
N GLY A 57 17.45 13.44 -1.85
CA GLY A 57 16.08 13.60 -2.30
C GLY A 57 15.49 12.29 -2.84
N VAL A 58 16.32 11.49 -3.50
CA VAL A 58 15.92 10.20 -4.07
C VAL A 58 15.53 9.20 -2.98
N ILE A 59 16.41 8.99 -1.99
CA ILE A 59 16.16 8.00 -0.92
C ILE A 59 14.91 8.37 -0.12
N LEU A 60 14.76 9.63 0.27
CA LEU A 60 13.60 10.08 1.03
C LEU A 60 12.31 9.99 0.21
N SER A 61 12.33 10.39 -1.06
CA SER A 61 11.18 10.29 -1.95
C SER A 61 10.77 8.83 -2.19
N CYS A 62 11.75 7.94 -2.41
CA CYS A 62 11.48 6.49 -2.51
C CYS A 62 10.92 5.92 -1.20
N ALA A 63 11.41 6.38 -0.04
CA ALA A 63 10.86 5.97 1.25
C ALA A 63 9.38 6.39 1.42
N ILE A 64 9.03 7.61 0.99
CA ILE A 64 7.64 8.10 1.02
C ILE A 64 6.74 7.28 0.08
N LEU A 65 7.21 7.00 -1.14
CA LEU A 65 6.49 6.17 -2.11
C LEU A 65 6.27 4.74 -1.57
N TYR A 66 7.29 4.18 -0.92
CA TYR A 66 7.16 2.86 -0.32
C TYR A 66 6.21 2.85 0.89
N ASP A 67 6.26 3.88 1.74
CA ASP A 67 5.33 4.00 2.87
C ASP A 67 3.88 4.13 2.38
N PHE A 68 3.66 4.78 1.23
CA PHE A 68 2.33 4.84 0.59
C PHE A 68 1.84 3.45 0.16
N LEU A 69 2.69 2.65 -0.49
CA LEU A 69 2.38 1.25 -0.84
C LEU A 69 2.09 0.43 0.42
N PHE A 70 2.98 0.51 1.40
CA PHE A 70 2.89 -0.21 2.66
C PHE A 70 1.57 0.08 3.38
N ARG A 71 1.24 1.37 3.53
CA ARG A 71 0.02 1.82 4.19
C ARG A 71 -1.25 1.42 3.45
N SER A 72 -1.25 1.48 2.13
CA SER A 72 -2.43 1.08 1.35
C SER A 72 -2.74 -0.40 1.54
N SER A 73 -1.72 -1.26 1.54
CA SER A 73 -1.88 -2.70 1.77
C SER A 73 -2.33 -3.01 3.20
N ILE A 74 -1.61 -2.48 4.19
CA ILE A 74 -1.94 -2.71 5.61
C ILE A 74 -3.32 -2.13 5.96
N SER A 75 -3.65 -0.93 5.47
CA SER A 75 -4.98 -0.33 5.74
C SER A 75 -6.11 -1.21 5.23
N PHE A 76 -5.98 -1.78 4.03
CA PHE A 76 -6.97 -2.70 3.49
C PHE A 76 -7.11 -3.97 4.36
N ASN A 77 -5.97 -4.58 4.72
CA ASN A 77 -5.95 -5.78 5.54
C ASN A 77 -6.52 -5.54 6.94
N MET A 78 -6.16 -4.43 7.58
CA MET A 78 -6.69 -4.09 8.91
C MET A 78 -8.19 -3.83 8.90
N LEU A 79 -8.72 -3.15 7.88
CA LEU A 79 -10.17 -2.98 7.73
C LEU A 79 -10.87 -4.34 7.58
N PHE A 80 -10.27 -5.26 6.85
CA PHE A 80 -10.82 -6.60 6.68
C PHE A 80 -10.76 -7.41 7.99
N LEU A 81 -9.64 -7.33 8.72
CA LEU A 81 -9.47 -7.96 10.03
C LEU A 81 -10.41 -7.37 11.09
N GLU A 82 -10.64 -6.06 11.08
CA GLU A 82 -11.61 -5.40 11.98
C GLU A 82 -13.02 -6.00 11.80
N GLU A 83 -13.42 -6.37 10.58
CA GLU A 83 -14.69 -7.05 10.33
C GLU A 83 -14.70 -8.50 10.86
N ILE A 84 -13.55 -9.19 10.81
CA ILE A 84 -13.40 -10.54 11.39
C ILE A 84 -13.47 -10.45 12.92
N TRP A 85 -12.64 -9.63 13.55
CA TRP A 85 -12.54 -9.51 15.00
C TRP A 85 -13.84 -9.03 15.65
N SER A 86 -14.55 -8.14 14.99
CA SER A 86 -15.88 -7.67 15.45
C SER A 86 -17.00 -8.66 15.18
N ARG A 87 -16.72 -9.83 14.57
CA ARG A 87 -17.70 -10.82 14.13
C ARG A 87 -18.83 -10.23 13.28
N ASN A 88 -18.52 -9.15 12.54
CA ASN A 88 -19.53 -8.40 11.79
C ASN A 88 -19.87 -9.00 10.43
N PHE A 89 -19.13 -10.02 9.98
CA PHE A 89 -19.43 -10.69 8.71
C PHE A 89 -20.86 -11.23 8.65
N THR A 90 -21.37 -11.77 9.75
CA THR A 90 -22.76 -12.23 9.82
C THR A 90 -23.74 -11.11 9.48
N ASN A 91 -23.54 -9.91 10.02
CA ASN A 91 -24.39 -8.75 9.73
C ASN A 91 -24.25 -8.28 8.27
N LEU A 92 -23.01 -8.31 7.73
CA LEU A 92 -22.76 -7.96 6.34
C LEU A 92 -23.45 -8.91 5.35
N PHE A 93 -23.64 -10.20 5.73
CA PHE A 93 -24.32 -11.20 4.90
C PHE A 93 -25.84 -11.17 5.00
N ILE A 94 -26.39 -10.74 6.12
CA ILE A 94 -27.83 -10.50 6.26
C ILE A 94 -28.23 -9.25 5.47
N ALA A 95 -27.33 -8.26 5.37
CA ALA A 95 -27.55 -7.07 4.57
C ALA A 95 -27.54 -7.40 3.07
N PRO A 96 -28.34 -6.71 2.23
CA PRO A 96 -28.41 -6.95 0.79
C PRO A 96 -27.17 -6.38 0.06
N LEU A 97 -25.96 -6.75 0.52
CA LEU A 97 -24.68 -6.26 0.00
C LEU A 97 -24.07 -7.28 -0.97
N ARG A 98 -23.49 -6.77 -2.05
CA ARG A 98 -22.68 -7.58 -2.96
C ARG A 98 -21.22 -7.55 -2.50
N ILE A 99 -20.49 -8.62 -2.74
CA ILE A 99 -19.04 -8.72 -2.40
C ILE A 99 -18.25 -7.55 -3.02
N SER A 100 -18.56 -7.19 -4.27
CA SER A 100 -17.93 -6.04 -4.94
C SER A 100 -18.20 -4.71 -4.23
N GLU A 101 -19.38 -4.51 -3.62
CA GLU A 101 -19.71 -3.31 -2.87
C GLU A 101 -18.89 -3.22 -1.57
N ILE A 102 -18.66 -4.37 -0.92
CA ILE A 102 -17.79 -4.46 0.25
C ILE A 102 -16.34 -4.14 -0.12
N ILE A 103 -15.79 -4.80 -1.16
CA ILE A 103 -14.41 -4.56 -1.61
C ILE A 103 -14.19 -3.08 -1.94
N ILE A 104 -15.07 -2.47 -2.73
CA ILE A 104 -14.93 -1.07 -3.11
C ILE A 104 -15.00 -0.14 -1.90
N SER A 105 -15.88 -0.41 -0.94
CA SER A 105 -15.93 0.37 0.29
C SER A 105 -14.63 0.26 1.09
N LEU A 106 -14.05 -0.95 1.21
CA LEU A 106 -12.77 -1.16 1.88
C LEU A 106 -11.63 -0.46 1.13
N VAL A 107 -11.61 -0.51 -0.20
CA VAL A 107 -10.62 0.22 -1.03
C VAL A 107 -10.71 1.72 -0.77
N LEU A 108 -11.89 2.32 -0.83
CA LEU A 108 -12.06 3.76 -0.58
C LEU A 108 -11.66 4.14 0.84
N THR A 109 -12.00 3.32 1.83
CA THR A 109 -11.63 3.55 3.23
C THR A 109 -10.13 3.38 3.46
N ALA A 110 -9.49 2.40 2.80
CA ALA A 110 -8.04 2.21 2.86
C ALA A 110 -7.30 3.43 2.27
N LEU A 111 -7.81 4.00 1.16
CA LEU A 111 -7.26 5.24 0.60
C LEU A 111 -7.36 6.39 1.60
N LEU A 112 -8.52 6.57 2.22
CA LEU A 112 -8.70 7.60 3.24
C LEU A 112 -7.72 7.43 4.41
N ARG A 113 -7.57 6.22 4.96
CA ARG A 113 -6.63 5.92 6.05
C ARG A 113 -5.19 6.21 5.65
N THR A 114 -4.81 5.80 4.44
CA THR A 114 -3.47 6.05 3.89
C THR A 114 -3.19 7.55 3.76
N LEU A 115 -4.15 8.34 3.26
CA LEU A 115 -4.00 9.79 3.13
C LEU A 115 -3.95 10.50 4.48
N ILE A 116 -4.77 10.10 5.46
CA ILE A 116 -4.75 10.66 6.83
C ILE A 116 -3.36 10.48 7.45
N GLY A 117 -2.72 9.34 7.23
CA GLY A 117 -1.39 9.07 7.78
C GLY A 117 -0.28 9.78 7.03
N LEU A 118 -0.30 9.70 5.70
CA LEU A 118 0.83 10.11 4.88
C LEU A 118 0.88 11.62 4.61
N VAL A 119 -0.26 12.29 4.46
CA VAL A 119 -0.28 13.73 4.14
C VAL A 119 0.42 14.57 5.21
N PRO A 120 0.16 14.41 6.52
CA PRO A 120 0.91 15.13 7.55
C PRO A 120 2.41 14.84 7.51
N ALA A 121 2.79 13.57 7.27
CA ALA A 121 4.18 13.16 7.19
C ALA A 121 4.91 13.80 6.00
N ILE A 122 4.27 13.88 4.82
CA ILE A 122 4.82 14.58 3.65
C ILE A 122 4.98 16.07 3.91
N LEU A 123 4.01 16.70 4.57
CA LEU A 123 4.07 18.14 4.86
C LEU A 123 5.26 18.52 5.76
N ILE A 124 5.75 17.57 6.56
CA ILE A 124 6.91 17.76 7.44
C ILE A 124 8.25 17.65 6.66
N THR A 125 8.30 16.97 5.52
CA THR A 125 9.55 16.72 4.80
C THR A 125 10.21 18.00 4.28
N SER A 126 9.43 18.92 3.72
CA SER A 126 9.96 20.17 3.17
C SER A 126 10.59 21.06 4.24
N PRO A 127 9.94 21.39 5.38
CA PRO A 127 10.55 22.24 6.40
C PRO A 127 11.72 21.60 7.15
N LEU A 128 11.75 20.26 7.32
CA LEU A 128 12.82 19.60 8.07
C LEU A 128 14.03 19.23 7.21
N PHE A 129 13.81 18.85 5.96
CA PHE A 129 14.85 18.28 5.11
C PHE A 129 15.07 19.07 3.81
N GLY A 130 14.24 20.08 3.51
CA GLY A 130 14.32 20.86 2.26
C GLY A 130 13.96 20.05 1.00
N ILE A 131 13.31 18.89 1.15
CA ILE A 131 12.97 17.97 0.07
C ILE A 131 11.46 17.90 -0.07
N SER A 132 10.98 17.95 -1.31
CA SER A 132 9.56 17.82 -1.63
C SER A 132 9.34 16.64 -2.58
N ILE A 133 8.43 15.74 -2.22
CA ILE A 133 8.00 14.68 -3.15
C ILE A 133 7.30 15.27 -4.40
N LEU A 134 6.83 16.51 -4.31
CA LEU A 134 6.22 17.23 -5.43
C LEU A 134 7.23 17.55 -6.56
N ASP A 135 8.55 17.45 -6.30
CA ASP A 135 9.58 17.59 -7.30
C ASP A 135 9.51 16.50 -8.39
N LEU A 136 8.79 15.39 -8.12
CA LEU A 136 8.43 14.39 -9.12
C LEU A 136 7.42 14.91 -10.16
N GLY A 137 6.80 16.06 -9.92
CA GLY A 137 5.88 16.70 -10.86
C GLY A 137 4.60 15.90 -11.15
N THR A 138 4.08 16.04 -12.37
CA THR A 138 2.84 15.37 -12.80
C THR A 138 2.90 13.83 -12.78
N PRO A 139 4.03 13.15 -13.07
CA PRO A 139 4.12 11.69 -12.94
C PRO A 139 3.82 11.17 -11.55
N LEU A 140 3.99 11.97 -10.49
CA LEU A 140 3.73 11.57 -9.11
C LEU A 140 2.35 10.92 -8.93
N PHE A 141 1.32 11.47 -9.56
CA PHE A 141 -0.04 10.91 -9.47
C PHE A 141 -0.13 9.52 -10.09
N LEU A 142 0.56 9.26 -11.20
CA LEU A 142 0.62 7.95 -11.84
C LEU A 142 1.37 6.95 -10.96
N LEU A 143 2.50 7.38 -10.37
CA LEU A 143 3.28 6.55 -9.44
C LEU A 143 2.43 6.18 -8.21
N PHE A 144 1.77 7.14 -7.57
CA PHE A 144 0.89 6.88 -6.44
C PHE A 144 -0.27 5.97 -6.81
N PHE A 145 -0.93 6.18 -7.93
CA PHE A 145 -2.03 5.34 -8.37
C PHE A 145 -1.58 3.90 -8.62
N SER A 146 -0.43 3.72 -9.27
CA SER A 146 0.15 2.40 -9.52
C SER A 146 0.53 1.67 -8.22
N LEU A 147 1.18 2.37 -7.28
CA LEU A 147 1.54 1.81 -5.97
C LEU A 147 0.30 1.50 -5.13
N TYR A 148 -0.73 2.35 -5.19
CA TYR A 148 -2.00 2.09 -4.52
C TYR A 148 -2.67 0.82 -5.07
N ALA A 149 -2.76 0.68 -6.39
CA ALA A 149 -3.33 -0.50 -7.03
C ALA A 149 -2.59 -1.78 -6.62
N PHE A 150 -1.26 -1.73 -6.56
CA PHE A 150 -0.46 -2.86 -6.10
C PHE A 150 -0.66 -3.15 -4.61
N GLY A 151 -0.72 -2.12 -3.77
CA GLY A 151 -1.00 -2.27 -2.34
C GLY A 151 -2.36 -2.93 -2.08
N ILE A 152 -3.39 -2.51 -2.80
CA ILE A 152 -4.72 -3.16 -2.72
C ILE A 152 -4.66 -4.60 -3.22
N THR A 153 -3.88 -4.89 -4.25
CA THR A 153 -3.70 -6.25 -4.75
C THR A 153 -3.09 -7.16 -3.67
N LEU A 154 -2.04 -6.70 -2.99
CA LEU A 154 -1.45 -7.42 -1.85
C LEU A 154 -2.47 -7.60 -0.73
N GLY A 155 -3.27 -6.56 -0.45
CA GLY A 155 -4.37 -6.64 0.50
C GLY A 155 -5.39 -7.73 0.14
N LEU A 156 -5.76 -7.85 -1.12
CA LEU A 156 -6.67 -8.89 -1.61
C LEU A 156 -6.07 -10.30 -1.49
N PHE A 157 -4.77 -10.47 -1.78
CA PHE A 157 -4.07 -11.75 -1.58
C PHE A 157 -4.12 -12.19 -0.12
N VAL A 158 -3.75 -11.31 0.80
CA VAL A 158 -3.73 -11.60 2.23
C VAL A 158 -5.15 -11.86 2.74
N SER A 159 -6.12 -11.03 2.37
CA SER A 159 -7.53 -11.23 2.76
C SER A 159 -8.10 -12.54 2.23
N SER A 160 -7.65 -13.00 1.05
CA SER A 160 -8.00 -14.33 0.52
C SER A 160 -7.46 -15.45 1.41
N GLY A 161 -6.25 -15.27 1.94
CA GLY A 161 -5.64 -16.19 2.90
C GLY A 161 -6.34 -16.17 4.25
N LEU A 162 -6.71 -14.98 4.76
CA LEU A 162 -7.48 -14.83 5.99
C LEU A 162 -8.83 -15.56 5.93
N LEU A 163 -9.52 -15.49 4.79
CA LEU A 163 -10.77 -16.24 4.57
C LEU A 163 -10.59 -17.75 4.60
N ARG A 164 -9.41 -18.25 4.24
CA ARG A 164 -9.13 -19.69 4.13
C ARG A 164 -8.48 -20.28 5.37
N TYR A 165 -7.55 -19.55 5.98
CA TYR A 165 -6.68 -20.02 7.07
C TYR A 165 -6.95 -19.32 8.40
N GLY A 166 -7.85 -18.33 8.42
CA GLY A 166 -8.20 -17.57 9.62
C GLY A 166 -7.21 -16.46 9.98
N PRO A 167 -7.40 -15.83 11.18
CA PRO A 167 -6.64 -14.65 11.61
C PRO A 167 -5.12 -14.85 11.70
N ALA A 168 -4.65 -16.08 11.95
CA ALA A 168 -3.21 -16.39 11.99
C ALA A 168 -2.45 -16.02 10.70
N PHE A 169 -3.16 -15.90 9.57
CA PHE A 169 -2.60 -15.48 8.29
C PHE A 169 -2.25 -13.97 8.25
N GLU A 170 -2.61 -13.20 9.27
CA GLU A 170 -2.29 -11.77 9.39
C GLU A 170 -0.78 -11.49 9.29
N ASN A 171 0.04 -12.35 9.90
CA ASN A 171 1.49 -12.18 9.87
C ASN A 171 2.06 -12.13 8.45
N ILE A 172 1.40 -12.75 7.47
CA ILE A 172 1.80 -12.72 6.06
C ILE A 172 1.60 -11.33 5.44
N ALA A 173 0.64 -10.53 5.96
CA ALA A 173 0.46 -9.15 5.52
C ALA A 173 1.74 -8.33 5.74
N TRP A 174 2.33 -8.45 6.93
CA TRP A 174 3.57 -7.76 7.29
C TRP A 174 4.78 -8.36 6.59
N SER A 175 4.91 -9.69 6.65
CA SER A 175 6.07 -10.41 6.08
C SER A 175 6.18 -10.21 4.57
N SER A 176 5.08 -10.15 3.82
CA SER A 176 5.09 -9.93 2.38
C SER A 176 5.64 -8.55 2.01
N LEU A 177 5.28 -7.52 2.77
CA LEU A 177 5.77 -6.16 2.55
C LEU A 177 7.26 -6.05 2.86
N PHE A 178 7.73 -6.63 3.97
CA PHE A 178 9.15 -6.66 4.29
C PHE A 178 9.96 -7.44 3.26
N LEU A 179 9.43 -8.53 2.72
CA LEU A 179 10.09 -9.29 1.64
C LEU A 179 10.14 -8.48 0.33
N LEU A 180 9.10 -7.71 0.05
CA LEU A 180 9.04 -6.87 -1.15
C LEU A 180 9.99 -5.67 -1.06
N ALA A 181 10.39 -5.23 0.12
CA ALA A 181 11.29 -4.08 0.26
C ALA A 181 12.63 -4.28 -0.45
N PRO A 182 13.40 -5.37 -0.22
CA PRO A 182 14.62 -5.63 -0.97
C PRO A 182 14.39 -5.97 -2.44
N LEU A 183 13.37 -6.78 -2.77
CA LEU A 183 13.10 -7.18 -4.15
C LEU A 183 12.54 -6.04 -5.01
N GLY A 184 11.92 -5.07 -4.39
CA GLY A 184 11.33 -3.92 -5.08
C GLY A 184 12.30 -2.84 -5.49
N CYS A 185 13.60 -3.00 -5.21
CA CYS A 185 14.63 -2.03 -5.56
C CYS A 185 14.30 -0.60 -5.08
N ILE A 186 13.75 -0.48 -3.86
CA ILE A 186 13.23 0.78 -3.34
C ILE A 186 14.35 1.81 -3.15
N TYR A 187 15.45 1.38 -2.52
CA TYR A 187 16.54 2.28 -2.10
C TYR A 187 17.78 2.21 -3.00
N TYR A 188 17.81 1.27 -3.95
CA TYR A 188 18.94 1.03 -4.84
C TYR A 188 18.45 0.59 -6.24
N PRO A 189 19.24 0.80 -7.28
CA PRO A 189 18.90 0.38 -8.63
C PRO A 189 18.96 -1.15 -8.77
N ILE A 190 18.23 -1.70 -9.76
CA ILE A 190 18.08 -3.14 -9.98
C ILE A 190 19.41 -3.84 -10.26
N GLU A 191 20.39 -3.14 -10.82
CA GLU A 191 21.71 -3.69 -11.17
C GLU A 191 22.53 -4.14 -9.96
N ILE A 192 22.18 -3.68 -8.75
CA ILE A 192 22.85 -4.10 -7.50
C ILE A 192 22.42 -5.51 -7.07
N LEU A 193 21.23 -5.96 -7.49
CA LEU A 193 20.78 -7.31 -7.20
C LEU A 193 21.58 -8.36 -8.00
N PRO A 194 21.81 -9.56 -7.41
CA PRO A 194 22.28 -10.72 -8.17
C PRO A 194 21.32 -11.04 -9.32
N GLU A 195 21.85 -11.56 -10.46
CA GLU A 195 21.08 -11.79 -11.70
C GLU A 195 19.75 -12.54 -11.48
N PHE A 196 19.78 -13.60 -10.69
CA PHE A 196 18.56 -14.35 -10.35
C PHE A 196 17.47 -13.47 -9.71
N PHE A 197 17.86 -12.59 -8.79
CA PHE A 197 16.90 -11.69 -8.14
C PHE A 197 16.46 -10.55 -9.05
N GLN A 198 17.28 -10.12 -10.01
CA GLN A 198 16.88 -9.13 -11.03
C GLN A 198 15.71 -9.66 -11.87
N ASP A 199 15.76 -10.93 -12.29
CA ASP A 199 14.67 -11.52 -13.09
C ASP A 199 13.37 -11.62 -12.30
N VAL A 200 13.43 -11.98 -11.03
CA VAL A 200 12.27 -11.97 -10.12
C VAL A 200 11.75 -10.54 -9.93
N ALA A 201 12.65 -9.59 -9.70
CA ALA A 201 12.32 -8.19 -9.47
C ALA A 201 11.62 -7.55 -10.68
N ARG A 202 12.06 -7.84 -11.90
CA ARG A 202 11.41 -7.39 -13.15
C ARG A 202 9.97 -7.87 -13.29
N GLY A 203 9.58 -8.92 -12.60
CA GLY A 203 8.18 -9.37 -12.50
C GLY A 203 7.31 -8.50 -11.59
N LEU A 204 7.88 -7.59 -10.81
CA LEU A 204 7.16 -6.78 -9.83
C LEU A 204 6.87 -5.37 -10.38
N PRO A 205 5.62 -4.87 -10.31
CA PRO A 205 5.29 -3.54 -10.81
C PRO A 205 5.99 -2.42 -10.06
N LEU A 206 6.30 -2.63 -8.76
CA LEU A 206 6.94 -1.62 -7.92
C LEU A 206 8.37 -1.28 -8.40
N VAL A 207 9.11 -2.22 -8.97
CA VAL A 207 10.47 -1.97 -9.49
C VAL A 207 10.44 -0.87 -10.54
N TYR A 208 9.54 -0.96 -11.50
CA TYR A 208 9.40 0.03 -12.56
C TYR A 208 9.03 1.42 -12.00
N ILE A 209 8.26 1.47 -10.93
CA ILE A 209 7.86 2.72 -10.27
C ILE A 209 9.06 3.37 -9.56
N PHE A 210 9.87 2.57 -8.85
CA PHE A 210 11.04 3.10 -8.14
C PHE A 210 12.18 3.47 -9.08
N GLU A 211 12.39 2.70 -10.16
CA GLU A 211 13.32 3.08 -11.23
C GLU A 211 12.89 4.39 -11.90
N GLU A 212 11.59 4.55 -12.17
CA GLU A 212 11.05 5.78 -12.74
C GLU A 212 11.20 6.97 -11.80
N ALA A 213 10.87 6.81 -10.52
CA ALA A 213 11.05 7.87 -9.52
C ALA A 213 12.51 8.32 -9.44
N ARG A 214 13.47 7.39 -9.47
CA ARG A 214 14.92 7.73 -9.53
C ARG A 214 15.29 8.45 -10.80
N SER A 215 14.82 7.97 -11.96
CA SER A 215 15.10 8.62 -13.25
C SER A 215 14.61 10.06 -13.28
N ILE A 216 13.43 10.33 -12.76
CA ILE A 216 12.85 11.68 -12.69
C ILE A 216 13.68 12.56 -11.76
N LEU A 217 14.03 12.07 -10.57
CA LEU A 217 14.74 12.88 -9.56
C LEU A 217 16.21 13.12 -9.89
N VAL A 218 16.88 12.18 -10.55
CA VAL A 218 18.31 12.28 -10.87
C VAL A 218 18.54 12.88 -12.26
N ASN A 219 17.81 12.38 -13.26
CA ASN A 219 18.03 12.71 -14.67
C ASN A 219 17.05 13.76 -15.21
N HIS A 220 16.00 14.09 -14.44
CA HIS A 220 14.87 14.94 -14.88
C HIS A 220 14.19 14.44 -16.16
N VAL A 221 14.23 13.12 -16.40
CA VAL A 221 13.67 12.45 -17.58
C VAL A 221 12.55 11.53 -17.16
N VAL A 222 11.39 11.65 -17.82
CA VAL A 222 10.25 10.77 -17.64
C VAL A 222 10.26 9.66 -18.67
N ASN A 223 10.35 8.41 -18.23
CA ASN A 223 10.27 7.23 -19.09
C ASN A 223 8.88 6.56 -18.98
N TYR A 224 7.97 6.95 -19.83
CA TYR A 224 6.62 6.40 -19.86
C TYR A 224 6.57 4.88 -20.10
N SER A 225 7.64 4.25 -20.60
CA SER A 225 7.70 2.80 -20.76
C SER A 225 7.68 2.09 -19.41
N ASN A 226 8.40 2.60 -18.41
CA ASN A 226 8.39 2.07 -17.04
C ASN A 226 6.98 2.18 -16.43
N ILE A 227 6.36 3.34 -16.55
CA ILE A 227 5.00 3.56 -16.04
C ILE A 227 4.02 2.58 -16.71
N LYS A 228 4.10 2.42 -18.05
CA LYS A 228 3.26 1.46 -18.80
C LYS A 228 3.45 0.03 -18.32
N ASN A 229 4.69 -0.43 -18.15
CA ASN A 229 5.00 -1.78 -17.68
C ASN A 229 4.45 -2.01 -16.26
N ALA A 230 4.60 -1.03 -15.36
CA ALA A 230 4.02 -1.09 -14.02
C ALA A 230 2.50 -1.25 -14.06
N PHE A 231 1.80 -0.49 -14.92
CA PHE A 231 0.34 -0.60 -15.04
C PHE A 231 -0.11 -1.93 -15.64
N ILE A 232 0.60 -2.47 -16.63
CA ILE A 232 0.30 -3.79 -17.21
C ILE A 232 0.43 -4.87 -16.13
N LEU A 233 1.53 -4.89 -15.40
CA LEU A 233 1.75 -5.84 -14.31
C LEU A 233 0.70 -5.69 -13.22
N ASN A 234 0.39 -4.44 -12.81
CA ASN A 234 -0.67 -4.18 -11.84
C ASN A 234 -2.02 -4.72 -12.29
N ALA A 235 -2.39 -4.56 -13.55
CA ALA A 235 -3.65 -5.09 -14.08
C ALA A 235 -3.70 -6.63 -13.99
N ILE A 236 -2.59 -7.30 -14.31
CA ILE A 236 -2.47 -8.76 -14.20
C ILE A 236 -2.61 -9.20 -12.74
N TYR A 237 -1.82 -8.62 -11.84
CA TYR A 237 -1.84 -8.97 -10.42
C TYR A 237 -3.18 -8.65 -9.76
N LEU A 238 -3.81 -7.52 -10.13
CA LEU A 238 -5.13 -7.15 -9.61
C LEU A 238 -6.21 -8.14 -10.07
N PHE A 239 -6.17 -8.56 -11.34
CA PHE A 239 -7.08 -9.59 -11.85
C PHE A 239 -6.92 -10.91 -11.10
N ILE A 240 -5.68 -11.35 -10.85
CA ILE A 240 -5.39 -12.55 -10.07
C ILE A 240 -5.88 -12.39 -8.63
N GLY A 241 -5.59 -11.24 -8.00
CA GLY A 241 -6.00 -10.94 -6.62
C GLY A 241 -7.52 -10.94 -6.43
N ILE A 242 -8.24 -10.28 -7.33
CA ILE A 242 -9.71 -10.29 -7.33
C ILE A 242 -10.24 -11.71 -7.52
N SER A 243 -9.74 -12.45 -8.49
CA SER A 243 -10.17 -13.81 -8.78
C SER A 243 -9.95 -14.74 -7.59
N LEU A 244 -8.77 -14.64 -6.95
CA LEU A 244 -8.44 -15.42 -5.76
C LEU A 244 -9.33 -15.06 -4.57
N PHE A 245 -9.62 -13.77 -4.38
CA PHE A 245 -10.51 -13.32 -3.32
C PHE A 245 -11.93 -13.87 -3.49
N TYR A 246 -12.51 -13.75 -4.70
CA TYR A 246 -13.84 -14.31 -4.98
C TYR A 246 -13.88 -15.83 -4.81
N TYR A 247 -12.83 -16.54 -5.23
CA TYR A 247 -12.73 -17.97 -5.04
C TYR A 247 -12.69 -18.36 -3.55
N SER A 248 -11.80 -17.71 -2.78
CA SER A 248 -11.65 -17.97 -1.34
C SER A 248 -12.92 -17.63 -0.57
N PHE A 249 -13.57 -16.53 -0.92
CA PHE A 249 -14.85 -16.12 -0.35
C PHE A 249 -15.96 -17.14 -0.64
N GLY A 250 -16.05 -17.62 -1.88
CA GLY A 250 -17.01 -18.65 -2.26
C GLY A 250 -16.81 -19.96 -1.50
N GLN A 251 -15.55 -20.36 -1.26
CA GLN A 251 -15.21 -21.55 -0.45
C GLN A 251 -15.55 -21.35 1.03
N ALA A 252 -15.19 -20.19 1.59
CA ALA A 252 -15.49 -19.87 2.98
C ALA A 252 -17.01 -19.85 3.24
N ARG A 253 -17.79 -19.32 2.29
CA ARG A 253 -19.25 -19.35 2.34
C ARG A 253 -19.83 -20.77 2.31
N LYS A 254 -19.31 -21.64 1.42
CA LYS A 254 -19.77 -23.03 1.32
C LYS A 254 -19.49 -23.86 2.58
N LYS A 255 -18.34 -23.60 3.22
CA LYS A 255 -17.90 -24.29 4.44
C LYS A 255 -18.55 -23.74 5.72
N GLY A 256 -19.29 -22.62 5.66
CA GLY A 256 -19.83 -21.94 6.84
C GLY A 256 -18.75 -21.29 7.71
N SER A 257 -17.48 -21.30 7.28
CA SER A 257 -16.36 -20.79 8.07
C SER A 257 -16.42 -19.27 8.29
N LEU A 258 -17.19 -18.53 7.50
CA LEU A 258 -17.40 -17.09 7.67
C LEU A 258 -18.03 -16.70 9.02
N ILE A 259 -18.74 -17.63 9.67
CA ILE A 259 -19.36 -17.42 10.98
C ILE A 259 -18.35 -17.72 12.10
N ASN A 260 -17.43 -18.66 11.86
CA ASN A 260 -16.50 -19.20 12.86
C ASN A 260 -15.04 -18.75 12.63
N ILE A 261 -14.77 -17.77 11.74
CA ILE A 261 -13.39 -17.28 11.44
C ILE A 261 -12.70 -16.68 12.69
N GLY A 262 -13.40 -16.46 13.78
CA GLY A 262 -12.85 -15.92 15.02
C GLY A 262 -12.56 -16.96 16.13
N GLU A 263 -12.73 -18.24 15.83
CA GLU A 263 -12.34 -19.37 16.69
C GLU A 263 -11.13 -20.06 16.06
#